data_e467fe6a3c096bfe072203b891eda45a
#
_entry.id   e467fe6a3c096bfe072203b891eda45a
#
_cell.length_a   1.000
_cell.length_b   1.000
_cell.length_c   1.000
_cell.angle_alpha   90.00
_cell.angle_beta   90.00
_cell.angle_gamma   90.00
#
_symmetry.space_group_name_H-M   'P 1'
#
loop_
_entity.id
_entity.type
_entity.pdbx_description
1 polymer ?
#
loop_
_entity_poly.entity_id
_entity_poly.type
_entity_poly.pdbx_seq_one_letter_code
_entity_poly.pdbx_strand_id
1 'polypeptide(L)'
;MSHLKFNIFINPKSISVNDRGFNYGDGLFETILVKDSKIKYLKEHIDRLHSGCIKLKMQKPNLSFIRQCIKKAIGKNKDGVIKIILSRGSNPFGYKFPKDIKHNLYIMMKKNTSPQKKISLKLKFSKHQIYENPLLAKIKHLNRIDQCLVAY
;
A
#
# COMPACT_ATOMS: atom_id res chain seq x y z
N MET A 1 -10.11 -19.44 8.14
CA MET A 1 -11.40 -18.74 7.93
C MET A 1 -11.33 -17.20 7.96
N SER A 2 -10.14 -16.55 7.85
CA SER A 2 -10.01 -15.07 7.97
C SER A 2 -10.10 -14.28 6.65
N HIS A 3 -10.25 -14.96 5.51
CA HIS A 3 -10.19 -14.31 4.20
C HIS A 3 -11.50 -13.65 3.74
N LEU A 4 -12.61 -13.94 4.40
CA LEU A 4 -13.96 -13.43 4.06
C LEU A 4 -14.15 -11.93 4.28
N LYS A 5 -13.19 -11.26 4.93
CA LYS A 5 -13.25 -9.81 5.26
C LYS A 5 -12.45 -8.92 4.30
N PHE A 6 -11.91 -9.48 3.21
CA PHE A 6 -11.16 -8.73 2.21
C PHE A 6 -11.72 -8.96 0.82
N ASN A 7 -11.91 -7.89 0.07
CA ASN A 7 -12.01 -7.94 -1.38
C ASN A 7 -10.59 -7.88 -1.95
N ILE A 8 -10.24 -8.77 -2.88
CA ILE A 8 -8.86 -8.94 -3.35
C ILE A 8 -8.79 -8.57 -4.82
N PHE A 9 -7.87 -7.67 -5.15
CA PHE A 9 -7.64 -7.18 -6.49
C PHE A 9 -6.16 -7.38 -6.85
N ILE A 10 -5.89 -8.26 -7.82
CA ILE A 10 -4.54 -8.57 -8.29
C ILE A 10 -4.33 -7.97 -9.66
N ASN A 11 -3.33 -7.08 -9.79
CA ASN A 11 -3.05 -6.32 -11.00
C ASN A 11 -4.31 -5.67 -11.61
N PRO A 12 -5.17 -4.99 -10.80
CA PRO A 12 -6.40 -4.41 -11.31
C PRO A 12 -6.10 -3.28 -12.30
N LYS A 13 -6.97 -3.12 -13.30
CA LYS A 13 -6.91 -2.01 -14.28
C LYS A 13 -7.67 -0.77 -13.81
N SER A 14 -8.57 -0.93 -12.85
CA SER A 14 -9.40 0.15 -12.31
C SER A 14 -9.69 -0.08 -10.82
N ILE A 15 -10.14 0.96 -10.16
CA ILE A 15 -10.65 0.91 -8.79
C ILE A 15 -12.03 1.53 -8.76
N SER A 16 -12.83 1.18 -7.75
CA SER A 16 -14.13 1.81 -7.55
C SER A 16 -13.96 3.25 -7.09
N VAL A 17 -14.74 4.18 -7.66
CA VAL A 17 -14.82 5.57 -7.18
C VAL A 17 -15.36 5.67 -5.75
N ASN A 18 -16.03 4.62 -5.25
CA ASN A 18 -16.53 4.53 -3.89
C ASN A 18 -15.49 3.98 -2.91
N ASP A 19 -14.26 3.67 -3.35
CA ASP A 19 -13.19 3.22 -2.46
C ASP A 19 -12.77 4.35 -1.51
N ARG A 20 -12.78 4.07 -0.21
CA ARG A 20 -12.44 5.07 0.82
C ARG A 20 -10.97 5.49 0.78
N GLY A 21 -10.09 4.60 0.31
CA GLY A 21 -8.69 4.94 0.07
C GLY A 21 -8.55 6.00 -1.02
N PHE A 22 -9.37 5.93 -2.07
CA PHE A 22 -9.42 6.94 -3.13
C PHE A 22 -10.05 8.25 -2.63
N ASN A 23 -11.21 8.19 -1.96
CA ASN A 23 -11.97 9.39 -1.56
C ASN A 23 -11.36 10.13 -0.37
N TYR A 24 -10.79 9.42 0.61
CA TYR A 24 -10.39 9.99 1.91
C TYR A 24 -8.95 9.66 2.31
N GLY A 25 -8.21 8.92 1.50
CA GLY A 25 -6.91 8.40 1.92
C GLY A 25 -7.02 7.40 3.09
N ASP A 26 -8.21 6.81 3.32
CA ASP A 26 -8.49 5.91 4.44
C ASP A 26 -7.91 4.52 4.16
N GLY A 27 -6.62 4.39 4.40
CA GLY A 27 -5.88 3.16 4.14
C GLY A 27 -4.38 3.30 4.26
N LEU A 28 -3.71 2.20 3.94
CA LEU A 28 -2.26 1.99 4.08
C LEU A 28 -1.68 1.50 2.77
N PHE A 29 -0.37 1.66 2.58
CA PHE A 29 0.30 1.05 1.45
C PHE A 29 1.72 0.59 1.77
N GLU A 30 2.22 -0.35 0.98
CA GLU A 30 3.61 -0.80 0.97
C GLU A 30 4.15 -0.84 -0.45
N THR A 31 5.48 -0.69 -0.57
CA THR A 31 6.20 -0.76 -1.83
C THR A 31 7.39 -1.68 -1.62
N ILE A 32 7.42 -2.83 -2.29
CA ILE A 32 8.32 -3.93 -1.99
C ILE A 32 9.12 -4.30 -3.25
N LEU A 33 10.44 -4.34 -3.14
CA LEU A 33 11.31 -4.76 -4.21
C LEU A 33 11.21 -6.27 -4.42
N VAL A 34 11.07 -6.67 -5.69
CA VAL A 34 11.27 -8.04 -6.15
C VAL A 34 12.53 -8.06 -6.99
N LYS A 35 13.49 -8.90 -6.62
CA LYS A 35 14.74 -9.08 -7.35
C LYS A 35 15.10 -10.56 -7.41
N ASP A 36 15.44 -11.05 -8.60
CA ASP A 36 15.74 -12.46 -8.85
C ASP A 36 14.63 -13.39 -8.33
N SER A 37 13.38 -13.03 -8.59
CA SER A 37 12.16 -13.71 -8.10
C SER A 37 12.02 -13.74 -6.57
N LYS A 38 12.87 -13.03 -5.82
CA LYS A 38 12.83 -12.95 -4.35
C LYS A 38 12.17 -11.65 -3.91
N ILE A 39 11.18 -11.76 -3.03
CA ILE A 39 10.52 -10.62 -2.40
C ILE A 39 11.41 -10.14 -1.25
N LYS A 40 11.93 -8.93 -1.34
CA LYS A 40 12.85 -8.38 -0.33
C LYS A 40 12.09 -7.87 0.88
N TYR A 41 12.58 -8.20 2.07
CA TYR A 41 12.08 -7.67 3.37
C TYR A 41 10.55 -7.80 3.55
N LEU A 42 9.95 -8.89 3.04
CA LEU A 42 8.49 -9.06 3.09
C LEU A 42 7.93 -9.00 4.52
N LYS A 43 8.63 -9.63 5.47
CA LYS A 43 8.18 -9.66 6.87
C LYS A 43 8.11 -8.25 7.45
N GLU A 44 9.18 -7.47 7.29
CA GLU A 44 9.29 -6.10 7.79
C GLU A 44 8.22 -5.17 7.18
N HIS A 45 7.97 -5.31 5.89
CA HIS A 45 6.89 -4.58 5.21
C HIS A 45 5.52 -4.93 5.78
N ILE A 46 5.25 -6.21 6.03
CA ILE A 46 3.96 -6.65 6.57
C ILE A 46 3.82 -6.29 8.05
N ASP A 47 4.88 -6.35 8.83
CA ASP A 47 4.88 -5.90 10.24
C ASP A 47 4.53 -4.39 10.32
N ARG A 48 5.09 -3.57 9.42
CA ARG A 48 4.73 -2.14 9.32
C ARG A 48 3.28 -1.93 8.88
N LEU A 49 2.79 -2.70 7.90
CA LEU A 49 1.39 -2.67 7.48
C LEU A 49 0.46 -3.03 8.65
N HIS A 50 0.79 -4.08 9.41
CA HIS A 50 0.03 -4.50 10.58
C HIS A 50 0.02 -3.43 11.69
N SER A 51 1.14 -2.77 11.93
CA SER A 51 1.21 -1.64 12.87
C SER A 51 0.29 -0.50 12.45
N GLY A 52 0.21 -0.22 11.15
CA GLY A 52 -0.75 0.74 10.60
C GLY A 52 -2.20 0.28 10.77
N CYS A 53 -2.48 -1.01 10.53
CA CYS A 53 -3.82 -1.58 10.74
C CYS A 53 -4.30 -1.39 12.18
N ILE A 54 -3.44 -1.61 13.18
CA ILE A 54 -3.78 -1.40 14.59
C ILE A 54 -4.18 0.05 14.82
N LYS A 55 -3.37 1.01 14.35
CA LYS A 55 -3.63 2.45 14.53
C LYS A 55 -4.92 2.92 13.85
N LEU A 56 -5.19 2.44 12.63
CA LEU A 56 -6.40 2.77 11.90
C LEU A 56 -7.59 1.89 12.26
N LYS A 57 -7.46 0.98 13.24
CA LYS A 57 -8.50 0.02 13.64
C LYS A 57 -9.03 -0.77 12.43
N MET A 58 -8.12 -1.21 11.57
CA MET A 58 -8.40 -2.04 10.40
C MET A 58 -8.02 -3.49 10.70
N GLN A 59 -8.66 -4.43 10.00
CA GLN A 59 -8.29 -5.82 10.10
C GLN A 59 -6.92 -6.09 9.44
N LYS A 60 -6.09 -6.88 10.10
CA LYS A 60 -4.78 -7.30 9.60
C LYS A 60 -4.92 -8.47 8.62
N PRO A 61 -4.46 -8.34 7.39
CA PRO A 61 -4.37 -9.50 6.49
C PRO A 61 -3.23 -10.43 6.94
N ASN A 62 -3.44 -11.74 6.81
CA ASN A 62 -2.44 -12.74 7.20
C ASN A 62 -1.23 -12.71 6.26
N LEU A 63 -0.01 -12.87 6.80
CA LEU A 63 1.24 -12.87 6.04
C LEU A 63 1.27 -13.94 4.94
N SER A 64 0.85 -15.17 5.26
CA SER A 64 0.83 -16.27 4.28
C SER A 64 -0.11 -15.98 3.12
N PHE A 65 -1.27 -15.39 3.43
CA PHE A 65 -2.26 -14.97 2.45
C PHE A 65 -1.72 -13.85 1.53
N ILE A 66 -1.11 -12.78 2.11
CA ILE A 66 -0.48 -11.72 1.32
C ILE A 66 0.62 -12.31 0.42
N ARG A 67 1.45 -13.21 0.94
CA ARG A 67 2.51 -13.88 0.17
C ARG A 67 1.95 -14.62 -1.05
N GLN A 68 0.84 -15.33 -0.89
CA GLN A 68 0.18 -16.01 -2.01
C GLN A 68 -0.34 -15.02 -3.06
N CYS A 69 -0.97 -13.92 -2.62
CA CYS A 69 -1.47 -12.88 -3.51
C CYS A 69 -0.33 -12.18 -4.26
N ILE A 70 0.80 -11.91 -3.60
CA ILE A 70 2.01 -11.35 -4.22
C ILE A 70 2.57 -12.31 -5.28
N LYS A 71 2.68 -13.59 -4.98
CA LYS A 71 3.14 -14.59 -5.96
C LYS A 71 2.27 -14.61 -7.22
N LYS A 72 0.94 -14.51 -7.06
CA LYS A 72 0.00 -14.39 -8.19
C LYS A 72 0.24 -13.10 -8.99
N ALA A 73 0.46 -11.97 -8.30
CA ALA A 73 0.72 -10.68 -8.95
C ALA A 73 2.06 -10.66 -9.73
N ILE A 74 3.10 -11.29 -9.19
CA ILE A 74 4.42 -11.40 -9.83
C ILE A 74 4.33 -12.24 -11.10
N GLY A 75 3.59 -13.36 -11.08
CA GLY A 75 3.51 -14.29 -12.21
C GLY A 75 4.90 -14.79 -12.64
N LYS A 76 5.25 -14.58 -13.91
CA LYS A 76 6.54 -14.97 -14.49
C LYS A 76 7.65 -13.90 -14.38
N ASN A 77 7.36 -12.75 -13.73
CA ASN A 77 8.34 -11.66 -13.64
C ASN A 77 9.40 -11.96 -12.59
N LYS A 78 10.68 -11.71 -12.92
CA LYS A 78 11.80 -11.90 -12.00
C LYS A 78 12.12 -10.65 -11.19
N ASP A 79 11.97 -9.47 -11.79
CA ASP A 79 12.36 -8.18 -11.21
C ASP A 79 11.25 -7.16 -11.32
N GLY A 80 11.13 -6.32 -10.28
CA GLY A 80 10.15 -5.25 -10.27
C GLY A 80 9.81 -4.76 -8.88
N VAL A 81 8.69 -4.09 -8.79
CA VAL A 81 8.17 -3.51 -7.55
C VAL A 81 6.73 -3.95 -7.35
N ILE A 82 6.45 -4.52 -6.19
CA ILE A 82 5.08 -4.79 -5.72
C ILE A 82 4.59 -3.57 -4.95
N LYS A 83 3.43 -3.07 -5.32
CA LYS A 83 2.67 -2.11 -4.51
C LYS A 83 1.49 -2.83 -3.89
N ILE A 84 1.39 -2.78 -2.57
CA ILE A 84 0.23 -3.23 -1.80
C ILE A 84 -0.52 -1.99 -1.37
N ILE A 85 -1.84 -1.95 -1.58
CA ILE A 85 -2.73 -0.95 -1.01
C ILE A 85 -3.81 -1.70 -0.22
N LEU A 86 -4.01 -1.29 1.02
CA LEU A 86 -5.08 -1.77 1.89
C LEU A 86 -5.96 -0.58 2.22
N SER A 87 -7.11 -0.45 1.56
CA SER A 87 -8.11 0.55 1.92
C SER A 87 -9.13 -0.03 2.90
N ARG A 88 -9.84 0.85 3.61
CA ARG A 88 -10.92 0.41 4.51
C ARG A 88 -12.06 -0.27 3.75
N GLY A 89 -12.14 -0.14 2.44
CA GLY A 89 -13.20 -0.71 1.61
C GLY A 89 -14.00 0.35 0.89
N SER A 90 -15.13 -0.05 0.34
CA SER A 90 -15.98 0.85 -0.45
C SER A 90 -17.22 1.24 0.33
N ASN A 91 -17.45 2.56 0.41
CA ASN A 91 -18.65 3.16 0.97
C ASN A 91 -18.87 4.51 0.27
N PRO A 92 -20.05 4.72 -0.37
CA PRO A 92 -20.21 5.82 -1.32
C PRO A 92 -20.02 7.21 -0.72
N PHE A 93 -20.53 7.44 0.51
CA PHE A 93 -20.52 8.80 1.10
C PHE A 93 -20.26 8.81 2.60
N GLY A 94 -19.65 9.92 3.05
CA GLY A 94 -19.48 10.26 4.45
C GLY A 94 -18.32 9.57 5.16
N TYR A 95 -17.98 10.09 6.33
CA TYR A 95 -16.83 9.59 7.12
C TYR A 95 -17.17 8.33 7.91
N LYS A 96 -18.44 8.14 8.31
CA LYS A 96 -18.90 6.93 8.96
C LYS A 96 -18.88 5.75 7.97
N PHE A 97 -18.60 4.56 8.45
CA PHE A 97 -18.62 3.32 7.67
C PHE A 97 -19.26 2.19 8.50
N PRO A 98 -19.86 1.17 7.86
CA PRO A 98 -20.41 0.00 8.54
C PRO A 98 -19.34 -0.75 9.33
N LYS A 99 -19.72 -1.33 10.48
CA LYS A 99 -18.80 -2.12 11.34
C LYS A 99 -18.23 -3.35 10.64
N ASP A 100 -18.99 -3.92 9.71
CA ASP A 100 -18.69 -5.12 8.94
C ASP A 100 -18.12 -4.83 7.54
N ILE A 101 -17.69 -3.60 7.28
CA ILE A 101 -17.11 -3.20 5.98
C ILE A 101 -15.95 -4.12 5.59
N LYS A 102 -16.01 -4.66 4.37
CA LYS A 102 -14.91 -5.45 3.81
C LYS A 102 -13.80 -4.53 3.32
N HIS A 103 -12.57 -4.79 3.75
CA HIS A 103 -11.41 -4.03 3.29
C HIS A 103 -11.04 -4.42 1.86
N ASN A 104 -10.56 -3.46 1.07
CA ASN A 104 -10.05 -3.73 -0.26
C ASN A 104 -8.52 -3.87 -0.21
N LEU A 105 -8.03 -5.03 -0.66
CA LEU A 105 -6.60 -5.34 -0.77
C LEU A 105 -6.21 -5.36 -2.24
N TYR A 106 -5.47 -4.35 -2.68
CA TYR A 106 -4.93 -4.26 -4.03
C TYR A 106 -3.46 -4.65 -4.02
N ILE A 107 -3.06 -5.53 -4.92
CA ILE A 107 -1.67 -5.96 -5.10
C ILE A 107 -1.32 -5.82 -6.57
N MET A 108 -0.35 -4.96 -6.86
CA MET A 108 0.05 -4.62 -8.22
C MET A 108 1.55 -4.86 -8.41
N MET A 109 1.91 -5.45 -9.54
CA MET A 109 3.29 -5.62 -9.96
C MET A 109 3.64 -4.63 -11.07
N LYS A 110 4.65 -3.80 -10.84
CA LYS A 110 5.30 -3.01 -11.89
C LYS A 110 6.65 -3.66 -12.22
N LYS A 111 6.82 -4.09 -13.45
CA LYS A 111 8.10 -4.61 -13.92
C LYS A 111 9.18 -3.54 -13.84
N ASN A 112 10.37 -3.92 -13.44
CA ASN A 112 11.52 -3.04 -13.58
C ASN A 112 12.11 -3.26 -14.99
N THR A 113 11.96 -2.28 -15.85
CA THR A 113 12.43 -2.33 -17.24
C THR A 113 13.78 -1.64 -17.43
N SER A 114 14.28 -0.97 -16.40
CA SER A 114 15.54 -0.23 -16.48
C SER A 114 16.66 -0.97 -15.76
N PRO A 115 17.83 -1.14 -16.38
CA PRO A 115 19.02 -1.59 -15.66
C PRO A 115 19.30 -0.58 -14.54
N GLN A 116 19.66 -1.09 -13.35
CA GLN A 116 20.07 -0.23 -12.21
C GLN A 116 21.38 0.45 -12.57
N LYS A 117 21.32 1.61 -13.24
CA LYS A 117 22.48 2.50 -13.36
C LYS A 117 22.72 3.10 -11.97
N LYS A 118 23.99 3.17 -11.55
CA LYS A 118 24.39 4.00 -10.41
C LYS A 118 23.99 5.43 -10.75
N ILE A 119 23.00 5.97 -10.07
CA ILE A 119 22.53 7.34 -10.27
C ILE A 119 23.08 8.18 -9.13
N SER A 120 23.84 9.21 -9.45
CA SER A 120 24.20 10.25 -8.50
C SER A 120 22.97 11.13 -8.24
N LEU A 121 22.59 11.31 -7.00
CA LEU A 121 21.43 12.13 -6.61
C LEU A 121 21.92 13.43 -5.97
N LYS A 122 21.31 14.55 -6.39
CA LYS A 122 21.44 15.83 -5.70
C LYS A 122 20.31 15.98 -4.69
N LEU A 123 20.63 16.30 -3.45
CA LEU A 123 19.66 16.52 -2.38
C LEU A 123 19.61 17.99 -2.02
N LYS A 124 18.43 18.47 -1.64
CA LYS A 124 18.21 19.79 -1.05
C LYS A 124 17.16 19.72 0.05
N PHE A 125 17.22 20.62 1.01
CA PHE A 125 16.15 20.79 1.99
C PHE A 125 14.94 21.41 1.32
N SER A 126 13.76 20.85 1.60
CA SER A 126 12.49 21.42 1.14
C SER A 126 12.12 22.63 2.00
N LYS A 127 11.54 23.66 1.36
CA LYS A 127 10.89 24.76 2.08
C LYS A 127 9.49 24.37 2.58
N HIS A 128 8.89 23.33 1.98
CA HIS A 128 7.61 22.81 2.44
C HIS A 128 7.79 22.05 3.76
N GLN A 129 7.11 22.49 4.79
CA GLN A 129 7.09 21.85 6.10
C GLN A 129 5.95 20.86 6.15
N ILE A 130 6.26 19.62 6.54
CA ILE A 130 5.25 18.60 6.77
C ILE A 130 4.66 18.81 8.16
N TYR A 131 3.33 19.03 8.23
CA TYR A 131 2.64 19.08 9.51
C TYR A 131 2.64 17.71 10.17
N GLU A 132 3.26 17.60 11.35
CA GLU A 132 3.36 16.33 12.06
C GLU A 132 2.04 16.01 12.78
N ASN A 133 1.36 14.95 12.31
CA ASN A 133 0.25 14.35 13.02
C ASN A 133 0.77 13.14 13.82
N PRO A 134 0.80 13.19 15.17
CA PRO A 134 1.39 12.13 16.00
C PRO A 134 0.77 10.74 15.79
N LEU A 135 -0.50 10.69 15.39
CA LEU A 135 -1.20 9.42 15.11
C LEU A 135 -0.78 8.82 13.77
N LEU A 136 -0.53 9.67 12.76
CA LEU A 136 -0.26 9.25 11.39
C LEU A 136 1.22 9.20 11.04
N ALA A 137 2.07 9.95 11.73
CA ALA A 137 3.51 10.07 11.44
C ALA A 137 4.25 8.73 11.42
N LYS A 138 3.83 7.77 12.24
CA LYS A 138 4.46 6.45 12.39
C LYS A 138 3.87 5.37 11.49
N ILE A 139 2.96 5.70 10.56
CA ILE A 139 2.33 4.74 9.66
C ILE A 139 2.44 5.17 8.19
N LYS A 140 2.45 4.19 7.30
CA LYS A 140 2.52 4.42 5.85
C LYS A 140 1.10 4.49 5.27
N HIS A 141 0.38 5.61 5.61
CA HIS A 141 -1.00 5.85 5.18
C HIS A 141 -1.08 6.39 3.74
N LEU A 142 -2.27 6.42 3.15
CA LEU A 142 -2.50 6.82 1.75
C LEU A 142 -2.45 8.34 1.52
N ASN A 143 -2.63 9.18 2.56
CA ASN A 143 -2.51 10.63 2.42
C ASN A 143 -1.04 11.02 2.22
N ARG A 144 -0.67 11.35 0.98
CA ARG A 144 0.71 11.64 0.55
C ARG A 144 0.84 12.94 -0.22
N ILE A 145 -0.10 13.87 -0.02
CA ILE A 145 -0.09 15.14 -0.72
C ILE A 145 1.19 15.95 -0.44
N ASP A 146 1.67 15.96 0.82
CA ASP A 146 2.92 16.64 1.17
C ASP A 146 4.11 16.11 0.39
N GLN A 147 4.23 14.76 0.29
CA GLN A 147 5.31 14.14 -0.46
C GLN A 147 5.19 14.39 -1.97
N CYS A 148 3.97 14.52 -2.49
CA CYS A 148 3.76 14.87 -3.88
C CYS A 148 4.16 16.32 -4.16
N LEU A 149 3.83 17.26 -3.25
CA LEU A 149 4.20 18.67 -3.37
C LEU A 149 5.72 18.88 -3.31
N VAL A 150 6.41 18.11 -2.46
CA VAL A 150 7.89 18.20 -2.35
C VAL A 150 8.59 17.57 -3.56
N ALA A 151 7.98 16.61 -4.22
CA ALA A 151 8.55 15.93 -5.38
C ALA A 151 8.41 16.72 -6.69
N TYR A 152 7.59 17.77 -6.69
CA TYR A 152 7.41 18.70 -7.82
C TYR A 152 8.48 19.80 -7.82
#